data_554a759e78d33d5301e584428391e87a
#
_entry.id   554a759e78d33d5301e584428391e87a
#
_cell.length_a   1.000
_cell.length_b   1.000
_cell.length_c   1.000
_cell.angle_alpha   90.00
_cell.angle_beta   90.00
_cell.angle_gamma   90.00
#
_symmetry.space_group_name_H-M   'P 1'
#
loop_
_entity.id
_entity.type
_entity.pdbx_description
1 polymer ?
#
loop_
_entity_poly.entity_id
_entity_poly.type
_entity_poly.pdbx_seq_one_letter_code
_entity_poly.pdbx_strand_id
1 'polypeptide(L)'
;MAECKEKLFSDFAPTSTETWMEKVTADLKGADFEKKLVWKTNEGFKVKPFYRLEDLEGLKTTDALPGEFPYLRGTKKNNNEWLVRQEINVECPKEANAKALDILNKGIDSLSFHVKAKELSAEYIATLLEGICAECVELNFSTCQGHVVELANLLVAYFQGKGYDMSKLQGSINYDFYNKMLAKGKMKGNMVETAKALIEATAALPKYRVINVNALTLNNAGAYIFQELGYALAWGNEYLTQLTEAGLDIDTVAKNIKFNF
;
A
#
# COMPACT_ATOMS: atom_id res chain seq x y z
N MET A 1 13.98 14.26 -31.84
CA MET A 1 13.26 12.96 -31.84
C MET A 1 12.90 12.69 -33.29
N ALA A 2 13.34 11.57 -33.85
CA ALA A 2 12.95 11.19 -35.21
C ALA A 2 11.45 10.85 -35.21
N GLU A 3 10.67 11.57 -36.01
CA GLU A 3 9.27 11.20 -36.25
C GLU A 3 9.24 9.81 -36.89
N CYS A 4 8.65 8.87 -36.22
CA CYS A 4 8.36 7.56 -36.80
C CYS A 4 7.30 7.78 -37.88
N LYS A 5 7.70 7.82 -39.16
CA LYS A 5 6.82 8.13 -40.29
C LYS A 5 5.96 6.96 -40.74
N GLU A 6 6.28 5.74 -40.30
CA GLU A 6 5.52 4.54 -40.64
C GLU A 6 4.63 4.11 -39.47
N LYS A 7 3.34 3.92 -39.74
CA LYS A 7 2.42 3.34 -38.78
C LYS A 7 2.72 1.86 -38.62
N LEU A 8 2.82 1.38 -37.38
CA LEU A 8 2.92 -0.05 -37.09
C LEU A 8 1.68 -0.78 -37.61
N PHE A 9 1.88 -2.00 -38.13
CA PHE A 9 0.81 -2.89 -38.62
C PHE A 9 0.01 -2.34 -39.81
N SER A 10 0.60 -1.47 -40.64
CA SER A 10 -0.03 -0.91 -41.83
C SER A 10 -0.44 -2.00 -42.88
N ASP A 11 0.21 -3.14 -42.84
CA ASP A 11 -0.07 -4.29 -43.73
C ASP A 11 -1.33 -5.07 -43.33
N PHE A 12 -1.93 -4.77 -42.20
CA PHE A 12 -3.14 -5.42 -41.69
C PHE A 12 -4.33 -4.48 -41.82
N ALA A 13 -5.36 -4.90 -42.55
CA ALA A 13 -6.59 -4.12 -42.64
C ALA A 13 -7.29 -4.02 -41.29
N PRO A 14 -7.80 -2.82 -40.89
CA PRO A 14 -8.58 -2.68 -39.67
C PRO A 14 -9.84 -3.58 -39.71
N THR A 15 -10.06 -4.33 -38.64
CA THR A 15 -11.26 -5.15 -38.48
C THR A 15 -12.30 -4.37 -37.72
N SER A 16 -13.53 -4.24 -38.24
CA SER A 16 -14.62 -3.53 -37.53
C SER A 16 -15.14 -4.35 -36.32
N THR A 17 -15.84 -3.69 -35.43
CA THR A 17 -16.45 -4.37 -34.27
C THR A 17 -17.55 -5.32 -34.69
N GLU A 18 -18.31 -4.99 -35.73
CA GLU A 18 -19.33 -5.86 -36.32
C GLU A 18 -18.72 -7.17 -36.80
N THR A 19 -17.67 -7.08 -37.63
CA THR A 19 -16.97 -8.27 -38.17
C THR A 19 -16.38 -9.13 -37.02
N TRP A 20 -15.83 -8.47 -35.98
CA TRP A 20 -15.36 -9.17 -34.79
C TRP A 20 -16.49 -9.90 -34.06
N MET A 21 -17.62 -9.24 -33.85
CA MET A 21 -18.79 -9.80 -33.17
C MET A 21 -19.45 -10.92 -33.95
N GLU A 22 -19.49 -10.87 -35.31
CA GLU A 22 -19.94 -11.97 -36.15
C GLU A 22 -19.09 -13.22 -35.90
N LYS A 23 -17.77 -13.05 -35.86
CA LYS A 23 -16.86 -14.17 -35.58
C LYS A 23 -17.06 -14.75 -34.18
N VAL A 24 -17.17 -13.90 -33.17
CA VAL A 24 -17.43 -14.32 -31.79
C VAL A 24 -18.75 -15.10 -31.72
N THR A 25 -19.82 -14.59 -32.36
CA THR A 25 -21.14 -15.25 -32.37
C THR A 25 -21.07 -16.61 -33.03
N ALA A 26 -20.37 -16.72 -34.16
CA ALA A 26 -20.15 -17.98 -34.83
C ALA A 26 -19.40 -19.00 -33.93
N ASP A 27 -18.37 -18.56 -33.26
CA ASP A 27 -17.56 -19.41 -32.37
C ASP A 27 -18.33 -19.86 -31.12
N LEU A 28 -19.28 -19.07 -30.67
CA LEU A 28 -20.20 -19.41 -29.57
C LEU A 28 -21.26 -20.47 -29.93
N LYS A 29 -21.39 -20.82 -31.23
CA LYS A 29 -22.31 -21.86 -31.70
C LYS A 29 -23.75 -21.72 -31.23
N GLY A 30 -24.27 -20.48 -31.24
CA GLY A 30 -25.61 -20.13 -30.79
C GLY A 30 -25.78 -19.86 -29.30
N ALA A 31 -24.71 -19.91 -28.52
CA ALA A 31 -24.77 -19.46 -27.11
C ALA A 31 -24.83 -17.94 -27.05
N ASP A 32 -25.59 -17.43 -26.08
CA ASP A 32 -25.76 -16.00 -25.84
C ASP A 32 -24.46 -15.36 -25.33
N PHE A 33 -24.01 -14.29 -26.00
CA PHE A 33 -22.79 -13.57 -25.69
C PHE A 33 -22.78 -12.99 -24.26
N GLU A 34 -23.87 -12.33 -23.88
CA GLU A 34 -24.01 -11.69 -22.56
C GLU A 34 -23.95 -12.71 -21.42
N LYS A 35 -24.57 -13.89 -21.61
CA LYS A 35 -24.58 -14.94 -20.59
C LYS A 35 -23.26 -15.68 -20.47
N LYS A 36 -22.50 -15.81 -21.55
CA LYS A 36 -21.29 -16.62 -21.60
C LYS A 36 -20.01 -15.83 -21.33
N LEU A 37 -19.91 -14.60 -21.82
CA LEU A 37 -18.68 -13.84 -21.86
C LEU A 37 -18.72 -12.54 -21.05
N VAL A 38 -19.89 -12.02 -20.71
CA VAL A 38 -20.00 -10.78 -19.94
C VAL A 38 -20.14 -11.08 -18.46
N TRP A 39 -19.17 -10.62 -17.69
CA TRP A 39 -19.20 -10.75 -16.24
C TRP A 39 -20.08 -9.66 -15.63
N LYS A 40 -21.09 -10.06 -14.88
CA LYS A 40 -21.90 -9.18 -14.05
C LYS A 40 -21.28 -9.09 -12.69
N THR A 41 -20.76 -7.93 -12.33
CA THR A 41 -20.09 -7.73 -11.05
C THR A 41 -21.10 -7.53 -9.93
N ASN A 42 -20.64 -7.76 -8.69
CA ASN A 42 -21.45 -7.48 -7.51
C ASN A 42 -21.66 -5.97 -7.26
N GLU A 43 -20.81 -5.14 -7.87
CA GLU A 43 -20.88 -3.67 -7.84
C GLU A 43 -21.98 -3.11 -8.74
N GLY A 44 -22.63 -3.95 -9.56
CA GLY A 44 -23.78 -3.58 -10.38
C GLY A 44 -23.45 -3.14 -11.80
N PHE A 45 -22.22 -3.32 -12.25
CA PHE A 45 -21.83 -3.06 -13.64
C PHE A 45 -21.40 -4.34 -14.36
N LYS A 46 -21.31 -4.26 -15.67
CA LYS A 46 -20.91 -5.37 -16.53
C LYS A 46 -19.48 -5.17 -17.06
N VAL A 47 -18.69 -6.23 -17.04
CA VAL A 47 -17.35 -6.26 -17.64
C VAL A 47 -17.41 -7.09 -18.91
N LYS A 48 -17.09 -6.45 -20.05
CA LYS A 48 -16.99 -7.12 -21.35
C LYS A 48 -15.70 -7.94 -21.42
N PRO A 49 -15.64 -9.00 -22.25
CA PRO A 49 -14.42 -9.80 -22.44
C PRO A 49 -13.34 -9.06 -23.22
N PHE A 50 -13.68 -7.98 -23.91
CA PHE A 50 -12.76 -7.10 -24.64
C PHE A 50 -13.32 -5.69 -24.73
N TYR A 51 -12.44 -4.72 -24.92
CA TYR A 51 -12.74 -3.30 -25.13
C TYR A 51 -11.99 -2.79 -26.35
N ARG A 52 -12.61 -1.88 -27.11
CA ARG A 52 -12.06 -1.26 -28.31
C ARG A 52 -12.02 0.25 -28.17
N LEU A 53 -11.50 0.95 -29.18
CA LEU A 53 -11.32 2.41 -29.15
C LEU A 53 -12.67 3.15 -28.93
N GLU A 54 -13.76 2.66 -29.51
CA GLU A 54 -15.10 3.22 -29.36
C GLU A 54 -15.64 3.15 -27.91
N ASP A 55 -15.14 2.23 -27.10
CA ASP A 55 -15.51 2.15 -25.67
C ASP A 55 -14.90 3.30 -24.84
N LEU A 56 -13.96 4.06 -25.40
CA LEU A 56 -13.39 5.26 -24.79
C LEU A 56 -14.21 6.52 -25.05
N GLU A 57 -15.14 6.48 -26.01
CA GLU A 57 -15.96 7.62 -26.36
C GLU A 57 -16.82 8.06 -25.17
N GLY A 58 -16.80 9.36 -24.88
CA GLY A 58 -17.54 9.96 -23.78
C GLY A 58 -16.95 9.77 -22.38
N LEU A 59 -15.80 9.07 -22.23
CA LEU A 59 -15.10 8.97 -20.97
C LEU A 59 -14.36 10.28 -20.66
N LYS A 60 -14.67 10.86 -19.49
CA LYS A 60 -14.01 12.11 -19.02
C LYS A 60 -12.60 11.89 -18.48
N THR A 61 -12.15 10.64 -18.40
CA THR A 61 -10.86 10.25 -17.80
C THR A 61 -9.75 10.07 -18.81
N THR A 62 -10.06 10.06 -20.12
CA THR A 62 -9.09 9.81 -21.20
C THR A 62 -8.04 10.88 -21.32
N ASP A 63 -8.39 12.13 -21.00
CA ASP A 63 -7.50 13.29 -21.12
C ASP A 63 -6.68 13.55 -19.84
N ALA A 64 -6.95 12.80 -18.75
CA ALA A 64 -6.21 12.94 -17.52
C ALA A 64 -4.80 12.35 -17.66
N LEU A 65 -3.78 13.11 -17.23
CA LEU A 65 -2.41 12.64 -17.19
C LEU A 65 -2.04 12.05 -15.81
N PRO A 66 -1.08 11.11 -15.75
CA PRO A 66 -0.56 10.61 -14.48
C PRO A 66 0.01 11.75 -13.62
N GLY A 67 -0.25 11.71 -12.32
CA GLY A 67 0.23 12.71 -11.37
C GLY A 67 -0.50 14.05 -11.39
N GLU A 68 -1.60 14.18 -12.14
CA GLU A 68 -2.46 15.36 -12.15
C GLU A 68 -3.71 15.17 -11.31
N PHE A 69 -4.09 16.23 -10.56
CA PHE A 69 -5.32 16.23 -9.78
C PHE A 69 -6.54 16.06 -10.72
N PRO A 70 -7.55 15.26 -10.39
CA PRO A 70 -7.80 14.51 -9.15
C PRO A 70 -7.16 13.10 -9.10
N TYR A 71 -6.04 12.88 -9.74
CA TYR A 71 -5.22 11.66 -9.71
C TYR A 71 -5.93 10.40 -10.25
N LEU A 72 -6.76 10.56 -11.26
CA LEU A 72 -7.51 9.46 -11.90
C LEU A 72 -6.59 8.37 -12.47
N ARG A 73 -5.37 8.75 -12.86
CA ARG A 73 -4.34 7.84 -13.39
C ARG A 73 -3.16 7.66 -12.44
N GLY A 74 -3.42 7.80 -11.12
CA GLY A 74 -2.41 7.65 -10.08
C GLY A 74 -1.60 8.91 -9.82
N THR A 75 -0.79 8.86 -8.76
CA THR A 75 -0.03 10.00 -8.25
C THR A 75 1.38 10.11 -8.84
N LYS A 76 1.89 9.07 -9.51
CA LYS A 76 3.24 9.04 -10.09
C LYS A 76 3.23 9.63 -11.50
N LYS A 77 4.00 10.71 -11.69
CA LYS A 77 4.08 11.43 -12.97
C LYS A 77 5.10 10.84 -13.94
N ASN A 78 6.27 10.44 -13.45
CA ASN A 78 7.44 10.20 -14.28
C ASN A 78 7.83 8.73 -14.45
N ASN A 79 7.34 7.86 -13.59
CA ASN A 79 7.64 6.43 -13.62
C ASN A 79 6.47 5.59 -13.06
N ASN A 80 6.59 4.28 -13.16
CA ASN A 80 5.66 3.33 -12.58
C ASN A 80 6.38 2.35 -11.64
N GLU A 81 7.41 2.80 -10.95
CA GLU A 81 8.16 1.99 -10.00
C GLU A 81 7.35 1.78 -8.72
N TRP A 82 7.35 0.58 -8.22
CA TRP A 82 6.81 0.18 -6.92
C TRP A 82 7.85 -0.61 -6.16
N LEU A 83 7.72 -0.64 -4.84
CA LEU A 83 8.60 -1.41 -3.98
C LEU A 83 8.09 -2.85 -3.82
N VAL A 84 9.01 -3.80 -3.88
CA VAL A 84 8.72 -5.22 -3.61
C VAL A 84 9.03 -5.52 -2.16
N ARG A 85 7.97 -5.73 -1.37
CA ARG A 85 8.08 -5.93 0.09
C ARG A 85 7.98 -7.40 0.46
N GLN A 86 8.88 -7.80 1.38
CA GLN A 86 8.77 -9.09 2.05
C GLN A 86 8.69 -8.93 3.56
N GLU A 87 7.75 -9.66 4.17
CA GLU A 87 7.61 -9.73 5.63
C GLU A 87 8.49 -10.84 6.20
N ILE A 88 9.11 -10.53 7.35
CA ILE A 88 9.93 -11.44 8.15
C ILE A 88 9.42 -11.44 9.59
N ASN A 89 8.91 -12.57 10.04
CA ASN A 89 8.61 -12.78 11.45
C ASN A 89 9.92 -13.03 12.20
N VAL A 90 10.26 -12.13 13.11
CA VAL A 90 11.54 -12.16 13.82
C VAL A 90 11.43 -13.09 15.03
N GLU A 91 11.85 -14.34 14.84
CA GLU A 91 12.02 -15.29 15.94
C GLU A 91 13.37 -15.09 16.64
N CYS A 92 14.42 -14.89 15.86
CA CYS A 92 15.78 -14.54 16.28
C CYS A 92 16.29 -13.39 15.41
N PRO A 93 16.80 -12.28 15.98
CA PRO A 93 17.23 -11.12 15.21
C PRO A 93 18.38 -11.42 14.25
N LYS A 94 19.31 -12.29 14.63
CA LYS A 94 20.45 -12.70 13.78
C LYS A 94 20.00 -13.50 12.54
N GLU A 95 19.08 -14.44 12.72
CA GLU A 95 18.55 -15.24 11.61
C GLU A 95 17.67 -14.40 10.68
N ALA A 96 16.86 -13.50 11.26
CA ALA A 96 16.04 -12.56 10.49
C ALA A 96 16.92 -11.59 9.69
N ASN A 97 18.00 -11.10 10.25
CA ASN A 97 18.99 -10.29 9.54
C ASN A 97 19.61 -11.05 8.37
N ALA A 98 20.11 -12.28 8.60
CA ALA A 98 20.69 -13.10 7.53
C ALA A 98 19.70 -13.33 6.39
N LYS A 99 18.42 -13.61 6.71
CA LYS A 99 17.34 -13.73 5.72
C LYS A 99 17.11 -12.41 4.98
N ALA A 100 17.09 -11.28 5.71
CA ALA A 100 16.89 -9.96 5.11
C ALA A 100 17.99 -9.64 4.09
N LEU A 101 19.24 -9.85 4.43
CA LEU A 101 20.38 -9.63 3.52
C LEU A 101 20.34 -10.54 2.29
N ASP A 102 19.93 -11.80 2.46
CA ASP A 102 19.77 -12.74 1.34
C ASP A 102 18.68 -12.29 0.36
N ILE A 103 17.52 -11.88 0.84
CA ILE A 103 16.40 -11.46 -0.03
C ILE A 103 16.64 -10.09 -0.67
N LEU A 104 17.34 -9.17 0.00
CA LEU A 104 17.75 -7.91 -0.61
C LEU A 104 18.67 -8.15 -1.81
N ASN A 105 19.59 -9.11 -1.73
CA ASN A 105 20.42 -9.51 -2.87
C ASN A 105 19.64 -10.19 -4.01
N LYS A 106 18.37 -10.57 -3.77
CA LYS A 106 17.48 -11.20 -4.76
C LYS A 106 16.45 -10.22 -5.35
N GLY A 107 16.59 -8.93 -5.07
CA GLY A 107 15.78 -7.87 -5.68
C GLY A 107 14.61 -7.38 -4.82
N ILE A 108 14.53 -7.76 -3.54
CA ILE A 108 13.62 -7.12 -2.58
C ILE A 108 14.19 -5.74 -2.22
N ASP A 109 13.36 -4.71 -2.16
CA ASP A 109 13.73 -3.33 -1.85
C ASP A 109 12.92 -2.72 -0.68
N SER A 110 11.99 -3.51 -0.13
CA SER A 110 11.22 -3.17 1.07
C SER A 110 11.16 -4.35 2.03
N LEU A 111 11.54 -4.13 3.27
CA LEU A 111 11.49 -5.13 4.33
C LEU A 111 10.39 -4.78 5.34
N SER A 112 9.69 -5.80 5.83
CA SER A 112 8.74 -5.67 6.94
C SER A 112 9.09 -6.65 8.05
N PHE A 113 9.46 -6.13 9.22
CA PHE A 113 9.82 -6.94 10.38
C PHE A 113 8.68 -6.97 11.40
N HIS A 114 8.20 -8.16 11.73
CA HIS A 114 7.35 -8.35 12.90
C HIS A 114 8.21 -8.73 14.09
N VAL A 115 8.39 -7.80 15.04
CA VAL A 115 9.31 -7.94 16.16
C VAL A 115 8.59 -8.27 17.46
N LYS A 116 9.19 -9.14 18.28
CA LYS A 116 8.66 -9.55 19.57
C LYS A 116 8.86 -8.45 20.62
N ALA A 117 7.77 -7.95 21.18
CA ALA A 117 7.81 -6.85 22.14
C ALA A 117 8.67 -7.14 23.39
N LYS A 118 8.70 -8.38 23.86
CA LYS A 118 9.42 -8.77 25.09
C LYS A 118 10.94 -8.74 24.96
N GLU A 119 11.45 -8.72 23.74
CA GLU A 119 12.89 -8.82 23.43
C GLU A 119 13.44 -7.48 22.93
N LEU A 120 12.60 -6.43 22.85
CA LEU A 120 12.99 -5.13 22.34
C LEU A 120 14.13 -4.51 23.20
N SER A 121 15.22 -4.19 22.52
CA SER A 121 16.38 -3.51 23.11
C SER A 121 17.21 -2.85 22.00
N ALA A 122 18.12 -1.96 22.35
CA ALA A 122 19.05 -1.34 21.41
C ALA A 122 19.94 -2.39 20.71
N GLU A 123 20.38 -3.41 21.42
CA GLU A 123 21.17 -4.51 20.89
C GLU A 123 20.36 -5.39 19.91
N TYR A 124 19.09 -5.64 20.22
CA TYR A 124 18.18 -6.36 19.34
C TYR A 124 18.03 -5.64 17.99
N ILE A 125 17.75 -4.33 18.01
CA ILE A 125 17.63 -3.52 16.80
C ILE A 125 18.95 -3.46 16.04
N ALA A 126 20.06 -3.27 16.73
CA ALA A 126 21.38 -3.25 16.10
C ALA A 126 21.72 -4.56 15.39
N THR A 127 21.42 -5.70 16.03
CA THR A 127 21.62 -7.03 15.43
C THR A 127 20.69 -7.27 14.24
N LEU A 128 19.43 -6.88 14.36
CA LEU A 128 18.42 -7.08 13.31
C LEU A 128 18.76 -6.28 12.04
N LEU A 129 19.30 -5.07 12.19
CA LEU A 129 19.59 -4.16 11.09
C LEU A 129 21.06 -4.12 10.68
N GLU A 130 21.88 -5.01 11.20
CA GLU A 130 23.31 -5.06 10.87
C GLU A 130 23.53 -5.26 9.36
N GLY A 131 24.37 -4.41 8.74
CA GLY A 131 24.69 -4.50 7.32
C GLY A 131 23.58 -4.06 6.35
N ILE A 132 22.40 -3.67 6.84
CA ILE A 132 21.32 -3.15 5.99
C ILE A 132 21.49 -1.64 5.81
N CYS A 133 21.60 -1.20 4.55
CA CYS A 133 21.62 0.23 4.19
C CYS A 133 20.20 0.83 4.33
N ALA A 134 19.90 1.45 5.47
CA ALA A 134 18.57 1.99 5.75
C ALA A 134 18.17 3.15 4.82
N GLU A 135 19.14 3.85 4.19
CA GLU A 135 18.86 4.90 3.20
C GLU A 135 18.47 4.33 1.82
N CYS A 136 18.77 3.06 1.57
CA CYS A 136 18.54 2.39 0.28
C CYS A 136 17.34 1.46 0.29
N VAL A 137 16.87 1.06 1.47
CA VAL A 137 15.82 0.06 1.66
C VAL A 137 14.68 0.65 2.47
N GLU A 138 13.45 0.45 2.04
CA GLU A 138 12.28 0.80 2.85
C GLU A 138 12.14 -0.16 4.02
N LEU A 139 12.11 0.34 5.25
CA LEU A 139 12.06 -0.45 6.46
C LEU A 139 10.74 -0.28 7.21
N ASN A 140 9.98 -1.35 7.29
CA ASN A 140 8.67 -1.38 7.95
C ASN A 140 8.72 -2.27 9.18
N PHE A 141 8.06 -1.84 10.25
CA PHE A 141 8.08 -2.56 11.52
C PHE A 141 6.68 -2.74 12.09
N SER A 142 6.46 -3.85 12.74
CA SER A 142 5.26 -4.12 13.53
C SER A 142 5.63 -4.82 14.82
N THR A 143 4.88 -4.53 15.88
CA THR A 143 5.02 -5.18 17.19
C THR A 143 3.68 -5.17 17.94
N CYS A 144 3.65 -5.68 19.16
CA CYS A 144 2.50 -5.51 20.04
C CYS A 144 2.22 -4.02 20.27
N GLN A 145 0.97 -3.59 20.08
CA GLN A 145 0.58 -2.18 20.06
C GLN A 145 0.99 -1.38 21.33
N GLY A 146 1.11 -2.04 22.48
CA GLY A 146 1.58 -1.39 23.69
C GLY A 146 3.08 -1.05 23.72
N HIS A 147 3.85 -1.49 22.70
CA HIS A 147 5.30 -1.28 22.61
C HIS A 147 5.71 -0.53 21.34
N VAL A 148 4.76 0.02 20.58
CA VAL A 148 5.07 0.71 19.32
C VAL A 148 5.87 2.00 19.53
N VAL A 149 5.63 2.71 20.62
CA VAL A 149 6.39 3.94 20.97
C VAL A 149 7.81 3.60 21.41
N GLU A 150 7.98 2.53 22.20
CA GLU A 150 9.28 2.01 22.59
C GLU A 150 10.10 1.59 21.36
N LEU A 151 9.48 0.84 20.44
CA LEU A 151 10.10 0.46 19.17
C LEU A 151 10.51 1.69 18.36
N ALA A 152 9.64 2.71 18.27
CA ALA A 152 9.95 3.95 17.54
C ALA A 152 11.19 4.66 18.12
N ASN A 153 11.25 4.80 19.44
CA ASN A 153 12.38 5.43 20.11
C ASN A 153 13.70 4.66 19.87
N LEU A 154 13.65 3.32 19.93
CA LEU A 154 14.82 2.48 19.66
C LEU A 154 15.30 2.61 18.21
N LEU A 155 14.38 2.65 17.24
CA LEU A 155 14.72 2.82 15.83
C LEU A 155 15.32 4.19 15.55
N VAL A 156 14.72 5.27 16.08
CA VAL A 156 15.24 6.63 15.92
C VAL A 156 16.63 6.76 16.52
N ALA A 157 16.85 6.24 17.75
CA ALA A 157 18.16 6.23 18.39
C ALA A 157 19.21 5.43 17.59
N TYR A 158 18.82 4.30 17.04
CA TYR A 158 19.69 3.49 16.19
C TYR A 158 20.11 4.25 14.92
N PHE A 159 19.15 4.84 14.20
CA PHE A 159 19.44 5.57 12.97
C PHE A 159 20.31 6.80 13.22
N GLN A 160 20.04 7.55 14.26
CA GLN A 160 20.86 8.68 14.69
C GLN A 160 22.26 8.23 15.08
N GLY A 161 22.38 7.15 15.86
CA GLY A 161 23.68 6.59 16.29
C GLY A 161 24.53 6.07 15.13
N LYS A 162 23.90 5.65 14.03
CA LYS A 162 24.58 5.26 12.78
C LYS A 162 24.94 6.44 11.88
N GLY A 163 24.45 7.64 12.17
CA GLY A 163 24.69 8.84 11.37
C GLY A 163 23.97 8.87 10.02
N TYR A 164 22.85 8.14 9.89
CA TYR A 164 22.02 8.17 8.68
C TYR A 164 21.36 9.54 8.48
N ASP A 165 21.18 9.94 7.23
CA ASP A 165 20.34 11.07 6.87
C ASP A 165 18.85 10.72 7.09
N MET A 166 18.31 11.18 8.21
CA MET A 166 16.93 10.89 8.62
C MET A 166 15.88 11.28 7.57
N SER A 167 16.18 12.26 6.72
CA SER A 167 15.29 12.70 5.64
C SER A 167 15.20 11.72 4.47
N LYS A 168 16.15 10.80 4.33
CA LYS A 168 16.16 9.76 3.31
C LYS A 168 15.47 8.49 3.75
N LEU A 169 15.42 8.23 5.06
CA LEU A 169 14.86 7.01 5.60
C LEU A 169 13.36 6.89 5.30
N GLN A 170 12.95 5.77 4.71
CA GLN A 170 11.57 5.49 4.34
C GLN A 170 11.07 4.25 5.06
N GLY A 171 9.82 4.26 5.46
CA GLY A 171 9.25 3.09 6.11
C GLY A 171 7.97 3.37 6.88
N SER A 172 7.71 2.48 7.82
CA SER A 172 6.55 2.60 8.69
C SER A 172 6.71 1.85 10.00
N ILE A 173 5.96 2.29 11.02
CA ILE A 173 5.71 1.53 12.23
C ILE A 173 4.21 1.30 12.32
N ASN A 174 3.78 0.03 12.26
CA ASN A 174 2.37 -0.30 12.14
C ASN A 174 1.65 -0.18 13.49
N TYR A 175 0.96 0.95 13.69
CA TYR A 175 -0.01 1.11 14.77
C TYR A 175 -1.41 1.11 14.18
N ASP A 176 -2.23 0.10 14.54
CA ASP A 176 -3.60 -0.05 14.07
C ASP A 176 -4.52 -0.45 15.22
N PHE A 177 -5.08 0.55 15.87
CA PHE A 177 -5.92 0.38 17.05
C PHE A 177 -7.23 -0.34 16.71
N TYR A 178 -7.91 0.10 15.65
CA TYR A 178 -9.21 -0.44 15.27
C TYR A 178 -9.13 -1.86 14.73
N ASN A 179 -8.07 -2.21 14.00
CA ASN A 179 -7.85 -3.58 13.55
C ASN A 179 -7.84 -4.56 14.73
N LYS A 180 -7.16 -4.21 15.81
CA LYS A 180 -7.10 -5.04 16.99
C LYS A 180 -8.46 -5.14 17.69
N MET A 181 -9.22 -4.05 17.71
CA MET A 181 -10.58 -4.03 18.22
C MET A 181 -11.48 -4.97 17.42
N LEU A 182 -11.46 -4.86 16.09
CA LEU A 182 -12.27 -5.71 15.20
C LEU A 182 -11.88 -7.18 15.29
N ALA A 183 -10.58 -7.48 15.26
CA ALA A 183 -10.11 -8.86 15.27
C ALA A 183 -10.26 -9.58 16.62
N LYS A 184 -10.24 -8.85 17.75
CA LYS A 184 -10.21 -9.44 19.10
C LYS A 184 -11.35 -9.02 20.02
N GLY A 185 -12.22 -8.11 19.57
CA GLY A 185 -13.33 -7.58 20.38
C GLY A 185 -12.88 -6.84 21.64
N LYS A 186 -11.62 -6.41 21.72
CA LYS A 186 -11.05 -5.80 22.92
C LYS A 186 -10.25 -4.54 22.55
N MET A 187 -10.52 -3.48 23.24
CA MET A 187 -9.74 -2.25 23.21
C MET A 187 -8.83 -2.22 24.45
N LYS A 188 -7.54 -1.95 24.24
CA LYS A 188 -6.57 -1.73 25.32
C LYS A 188 -5.79 -0.45 25.04
N GLY A 189 -5.71 0.43 26.03
CA GLY A 189 -5.01 1.69 25.94
C GLY A 189 -5.85 2.82 25.32
N ASN A 190 -5.27 3.98 25.25
CA ASN A 190 -5.84 5.19 24.65
C ASN A 190 -5.25 5.36 23.24
N MET A 191 -6.11 5.33 22.24
CA MET A 191 -5.71 5.46 20.82
C MET A 191 -5.03 6.80 20.58
N VAL A 192 -5.63 7.87 21.02
CA VAL A 192 -5.15 9.24 20.79
C VAL A 192 -3.79 9.47 21.46
N GLU A 193 -3.63 9.10 22.71
CA GLU A 193 -2.36 9.26 23.44
C GLU A 193 -1.23 8.47 22.78
N THR A 194 -1.51 7.21 22.40
CA THR A 194 -0.50 6.36 21.76
C THR A 194 -0.11 6.89 20.38
N ALA A 195 -1.10 7.30 19.57
CA ALA A 195 -0.85 7.86 18.24
C ALA A 195 -0.05 9.17 18.32
N LYS A 196 -0.40 10.07 19.25
CA LYS A 196 0.36 11.31 19.50
C LYS A 196 1.80 11.02 19.87
N ALA A 197 2.01 10.18 20.88
CA ALA A 197 3.36 9.80 21.33
C ALA A 197 4.18 9.14 20.20
N LEU A 198 3.54 8.34 19.33
CA LEU A 198 4.19 7.69 18.22
C LEU A 198 4.58 8.69 17.12
N ILE A 199 3.69 9.63 16.77
CA ILE A 199 3.98 10.73 15.81
C ILE A 199 5.14 11.60 16.34
N GLU A 200 5.12 11.94 17.62
CA GLU A 200 6.18 12.71 18.26
C GLU A 200 7.51 11.95 18.25
N ALA A 201 7.51 10.68 18.63
CA ALA A 201 8.71 9.83 18.64
C ALA A 201 9.35 9.70 17.25
N THR A 202 8.54 9.74 16.19
CA THR A 202 9.01 9.61 14.79
C THR A 202 9.15 10.94 14.05
N ALA A 203 9.03 12.09 14.74
CA ALA A 203 9.10 13.42 14.10
C ALA A 203 10.42 13.66 13.32
N ALA A 204 11.51 13.02 13.73
CA ALA A 204 12.79 13.05 13.01
C ALA A 204 12.81 12.23 11.71
N LEU A 205 11.77 11.43 11.43
CA LEU A 205 11.64 10.54 10.27
C LEU A 205 10.51 11.00 9.34
N PRO A 206 10.70 12.05 8.53
CA PRO A 206 9.60 12.71 7.81
C PRO A 206 8.92 11.83 6.74
N LYS A 207 9.53 10.72 6.36
CA LYS A 207 8.98 9.76 5.39
C LYS A 207 8.47 8.46 6.03
N TYR A 208 8.42 8.40 7.36
CA TYR A 208 7.77 7.30 8.06
C TYR A 208 6.29 7.57 8.24
N ARG A 209 5.49 6.50 8.14
CA ARG A 209 4.06 6.51 8.42
C ARG A 209 3.78 5.56 9.58
N VAL A 210 3.02 6.04 10.55
CA VAL A 210 2.88 5.31 11.81
C VAL A 210 1.45 4.90 12.16
N ILE A 211 0.46 5.42 11.45
CA ILE A 211 -0.94 5.02 11.61
C ILE A 211 -1.33 4.13 10.43
N ASN A 212 -1.74 2.91 10.72
CA ASN A 212 -2.10 1.94 9.70
C ASN A 212 -3.61 1.68 9.69
N VAL A 213 -4.19 1.67 8.50
CA VAL A 213 -5.55 1.18 8.22
C VAL A 213 -5.41 -0.14 7.48
N ASN A 214 -5.57 -1.26 8.20
CA ASN A 214 -5.40 -2.60 7.62
C ASN A 214 -6.72 -3.15 7.08
N ALA A 215 -7.11 -2.69 5.89
CA ALA A 215 -8.34 -3.11 5.24
C ALA A 215 -8.35 -4.60 4.86
N LEU A 216 -7.18 -5.22 4.69
CA LEU A 216 -7.05 -6.67 4.45
C LEU A 216 -7.81 -7.52 5.47
N THR A 217 -7.95 -7.05 6.72
CA THR A 217 -8.76 -7.73 7.75
C THR A 217 -10.23 -7.82 7.34
N LEU A 218 -10.77 -6.80 6.68
CA LEU A 218 -12.15 -6.76 6.18
C LEU A 218 -12.32 -7.69 4.99
N ASN A 219 -11.36 -7.68 4.06
CA ASN A 219 -11.34 -8.55 2.90
C ASN A 219 -11.31 -10.03 3.33
N ASN A 220 -10.41 -10.39 4.26
CA ASN A 220 -10.30 -11.73 4.81
C ASN A 220 -11.57 -12.17 5.59
N ALA A 221 -12.36 -11.21 6.06
CA ALA A 221 -13.66 -11.49 6.69
C ALA A 221 -14.81 -11.62 5.68
N GLY A 222 -14.55 -11.48 4.37
CA GLY A 222 -15.51 -11.68 3.30
C GLY A 222 -16.13 -10.37 2.76
N ALA A 223 -15.54 -9.21 3.04
CA ALA A 223 -15.97 -7.95 2.44
C ALA A 223 -15.67 -7.92 0.94
N TYR A 224 -16.62 -7.40 0.14
CA TYR A 224 -16.38 -7.09 -1.26
C TYR A 224 -15.49 -5.84 -1.39
N ILE A 225 -14.88 -5.65 -2.57
CA ILE A 225 -13.96 -4.56 -2.88
C ILE A 225 -14.52 -3.19 -2.48
N PHE A 226 -15.77 -2.90 -2.82
CA PHE A 226 -16.41 -1.62 -2.48
C PHE A 226 -16.69 -1.46 -0.98
N GLN A 227 -16.96 -2.56 -0.27
CA GLN A 227 -17.14 -2.56 1.18
C GLN A 227 -15.79 -2.36 1.87
N GLU A 228 -14.75 -3.07 1.42
CA GLU A 228 -13.39 -2.91 1.92
C GLU A 228 -12.93 -1.46 1.77
N LEU A 229 -13.09 -0.86 0.59
CA LEU A 229 -12.75 0.55 0.34
C LEU A 229 -13.56 1.50 1.24
N GLY A 230 -14.88 1.35 1.29
CA GLY A 230 -15.77 2.21 2.07
C GLY A 230 -15.44 2.17 3.57
N TYR A 231 -15.26 0.99 4.13
CA TYR A 231 -14.88 0.83 5.54
C TYR A 231 -13.47 1.31 5.83
N ALA A 232 -12.50 1.07 4.93
CA ALA A 232 -11.15 1.57 5.08
C ALA A 232 -11.10 3.11 5.11
N LEU A 233 -11.86 3.77 4.22
CA LEU A 233 -11.96 5.23 4.21
C LEU A 233 -12.65 5.77 5.48
N ALA A 234 -13.72 5.13 5.94
CA ALA A 234 -14.37 5.49 7.20
C ALA A 234 -13.42 5.35 8.39
N TRP A 235 -12.63 4.28 8.40
CA TRP A 235 -11.61 4.01 9.42
C TRP A 235 -10.49 5.07 9.41
N GLY A 236 -9.97 5.41 8.23
CA GLY A 236 -8.99 6.49 8.09
C GLY A 236 -9.54 7.85 8.50
N ASN A 237 -10.80 8.14 8.15
CA ASN A 237 -11.49 9.37 8.56
C ASN A 237 -11.66 9.45 10.08
N GLU A 238 -11.94 8.34 10.74
CA GLU A 238 -12.05 8.29 12.20
C GLU A 238 -10.71 8.64 12.89
N TYR A 239 -9.59 8.13 12.39
CA TYR A 239 -8.27 8.55 12.88
C TYR A 239 -8.04 10.05 12.68
N LEU A 240 -8.36 10.58 11.48
CA LEU A 240 -8.25 12.03 11.21
C LEU A 240 -9.08 12.84 12.21
N THR A 241 -10.34 12.49 12.40
CA THR A 241 -11.28 13.19 13.28
C THR A 241 -10.76 13.21 14.71
N GLN A 242 -10.52 12.04 15.29
CA GLN A 242 -10.13 11.97 16.72
C GLN A 242 -8.79 12.63 17.01
N LEU A 243 -7.83 12.54 16.11
CA LEU A 243 -6.51 13.13 16.31
C LEU A 243 -6.52 14.66 16.10
N THR A 244 -7.31 15.16 15.16
CA THR A 244 -7.48 16.60 14.96
C THR A 244 -8.29 17.25 16.09
N GLU A 245 -9.34 16.61 16.57
CA GLU A 245 -10.08 17.03 17.79
C GLU A 245 -9.19 17.06 19.03
N ALA A 246 -8.19 16.17 19.09
CA ALA A 246 -7.18 16.15 20.14
C ALA A 246 -6.06 17.20 19.94
N GLY A 247 -6.17 18.07 18.94
CA GLY A 247 -5.30 19.22 18.69
C GLY A 247 -4.07 18.96 17.82
N LEU A 248 -4.00 17.82 17.09
CA LEU A 248 -2.96 17.65 16.08
C LEU A 248 -3.36 18.36 14.77
N ASP A 249 -2.36 18.86 14.08
CA ASP A 249 -2.52 19.41 12.75
C ASP A 249 -2.96 18.34 11.75
N ILE A 250 -3.97 18.66 10.91
CA ILE A 250 -4.58 17.72 9.96
C ILE A 250 -3.59 17.20 8.94
N ASP A 251 -2.68 18.03 8.43
CA ASP A 251 -1.69 17.62 7.43
C ASP A 251 -0.66 16.67 8.06
N THR A 252 -0.32 16.90 9.33
CA THR A 252 0.56 16.01 10.09
C THR A 252 -0.09 14.64 10.28
N VAL A 253 -1.36 14.60 10.66
CA VAL A 253 -2.09 13.33 10.80
C VAL A 253 -2.21 12.61 9.47
N ALA A 254 -2.64 13.30 8.41
CA ALA A 254 -2.83 12.72 7.09
C ALA A 254 -1.53 12.12 6.52
N LYS A 255 -0.39 12.77 6.70
CA LYS A 255 0.93 12.27 6.28
C LYS A 255 1.32 10.98 6.99
N ASN A 256 0.84 10.76 8.20
CA ASN A 256 1.16 9.59 9.00
C ASN A 256 0.24 8.39 8.74
N ILE A 257 -0.90 8.59 8.06
CA ILE A 257 -1.82 7.50 7.73
C ILE A 257 -1.34 6.75 6.48
N LYS A 258 -1.39 5.44 6.53
CA LYS A 258 -1.25 4.55 5.38
C LYS A 258 -2.38 3.54 5.34
N PHE A 259 -2.75 3.14 4.14
CA PHE A 259 -3.74 2.10 3.87
C PHE A 259 -3.04 0.83 3.39
N ASN A 260 -3.58 -0.31 3.81
CA ASN A 260 -3.16 -1.63 3.38
C ASN A 260 -4.41 -2.41 2.93
N PHE A 261 -4.51 -2.66 1.61
CA PHE A 261 -5.57 -3.39 0.95
C PHE A 261 -5.11 -4.77 0.53
#